data_90cbe8d424a26dc78f4ebbf9f154d1b2
#
_entry.id   90cbe8d424a26dc78f4ebbf9f154d1b2
#
_cell.length_a   1.000
_cell.length_b   1.000
_cell.length_c   1.000
_cell.angle_alpha   90.00
_cell.angle_beta   90.00
_cell.angle_gamma   90.00
#
_symmetry.space_group_name_H-M   'P 1'
#
loop_
_entity.id
_entity.type
_entity.pdbx_description
1 polymer ?
#
loop_
_entity_poly.entity_id
_entity_poly.type
_entity_poly.pdbx_seq_one_letter_code
_entity_poly.pdbx_strand_id
1 'polypeptide(L)'
;MSHNTMMRNDWLRLGAVLIIAVGSLTLLFPFWPPIDVLDLGLDLQGGVRLVLEAQETEEMDFDQQSDTLNRIITILDNRIDQYGLANAEIKRMGTNRVLVNLPGTKDPTEARRLIGQTAMLEFRKVVKAGTSPNSDLVPTSATQEILMDRNGIPYILEGELLLTGGALSDAKVRASQAMQTAGQLYIALDFSQEGAQQFVDAMRQLAVDDRLAIVLDGTIYSAPRITESIKQAAAQGWRQVKDSTTITGQFTQEEATRIAIVLRAGALPVEIKVVEENTIGPTLGSDSIRAGMITIVTGFVLILLYMPIYYRVLGIVTDVALVLNMLIVFAALVLFRATLTLPGIAGIILTIGMTVDANVIIFERIKEERRTGRSTLAAVRAGFEKSLSALLDANVTTLLTALILLLVGTGPIKGFAVTLGIGVVGSLFCALAASRLLLEKAGFAEHIPVKVTQTP
;
A
#
# COMPACT_ATOMS: atom_id res chain seq x y z
N MET A 1 -40.74 -17.78 -33.08
CA MET A 1 -39.95 -17.92 -31.82
C MET A 1 -39.00 -16.75 -31.51
N SER A 2 -38.90 -15.72 -32.39
CA SER A 2 -37.86 -14.65 -32.23
C SER A 2 -38.28 -13.41 -31.42
N HIS A 3 -39.57 -13.12 -31.26
CA HIS A 3 -40.01 -11.87 -30.64
C HIS A 3 -39.89 -11.88 -29.11
N ASN A 4 -40.15 -13.00 -28.43
CA ASN A 4 -40.08 -13.13 -26.98
C ASN A 4 -38.65 -13.22 -26.43
N THR A 5 -37.73 -13.80 -27.18
CA THR A 5 -36.30 -13.85 -26.80
C THR A 5 -35.63 -12.48 -26.94
N MET A 6 -36.03 -11.69 -27.93
CA MET A 6 -35.51 -10.34 -28.19
C MET A 6 -35.94 -9.35 -27.10
N MET A 7 -37.23 -9.40 -26.67
CA MET A 7 -37.72 -8.57 -25.54
C MET A 7 -37.06 -8.94 -24.22
N ARG A 8 -36.79 -10.22 -23.96
CA ARG A 8 -36.13 -10.67 -22.71
C ARG A 8 -34.70 -10.15 -22.59
N ASN A 9 -33.93 -10.16 -23.68
CA ASN A 9 -32.56 -9.66 -23.65
C ASN A 9 -32.48 -8.13 -23.45
N ASP A 10 -33.47 -7.38 -23.94
CA ASP A 10 -33.52 -5.92 -23.75
C ASP A 10 -33.88 -5.54 -22.31
N TRP A 11 -34.81 -6.28 -21.67
CA TRP A 11 -35.11 -6.07 -20.25
C TRP A 11 -33.93 -6.46 -19.34
N LEU A 12 -33.14 -7.47 -19.70
CA LEU A 12 -31.91 -7.83 -18.97
C LEU A 12 -30.85 -6.72 -19.09
N ARG A 13 -30.69 -6.12 -20.25
CA ARG A 13 -29.77 -4.97 -20.45
C ARG A 13 -30.22 -3.76 -19.65
N LEU A 14 -31.51 -3.42 -19.70
CA LEU A 14 -32.06 -2.32 -18.92
C LEU A 14 -31.86 -2.56 -17.41
N GLY A 15 -32.15 -3.76 -16.94
CA GLY A 15 -31.90 -4.15 -15.56
C GLY A 15 -30.43 -4.02 -15.19
N ALA A 16 -29.51 -4.50 -16.03
CA ALA A 16 -28.07 -4.40 -15.78
C ALA A 16 -27.59 -2.93 -15.72
N VAL A 17 -28.01 -2.09 -16.67
CA VAL A 17 -27.65 -0.65 -16.70
C VAL A 17 -28.19 0.05 -15.45
N LEU A 18 -29.45 -0.20 -15.07
CA LEU A 18 -30.03 0.41 -13.88
C LEU A 18 -29.38 -0.08 -12.58
N ILE A 19 -29.12 -1.37 -12.45
CA ILE A 19 -28.44 -1.94 -11.27
C ILE A 19 -27.04 -1.33 -11.13
N ILE A 20 -26.28 -1.26 -12.21
CA ILE A 20 -24.94 -0.69 -12.19
C ILE A 20 -24.99 0.82 -11.90
N ALA A 21 -25.89 1.58 -12.53
CA ALA A 21 -26.04 3.01 -12.29
C ALA A 21 -26.45 3.31 -10.84
N VAL A 22 -27.48 2.63 -10.33
CA VAL A 22 -27.95 2.80 -8.95
C VAL A 22 -26.91 2.29 -7.97
N GLY A 23 -26.29 1.13 -8.23
CA GLY A 23 -25.22 0.58 -7.40
C GLY A 23 -24.01 1.50 -7.31
N SER A 24 -23.57 2.07 -8.43
CA SER A 24 -22.48 3.05 -8.45
C SER A 24 -22.87 4.34 -7.70
N LEU A 25 -24.08 4.82 -7.90
CA LEU A 25 -24.55 6.03 -7.23
C LEU A 25 -24.71 5.83 -5.70
N THR A 26 -25.27 4.70 -5.26
CA THR A 26 -25.42 4.39 -3.83
C THR A 26 -24.07 4.18 -3.14
N LEU A 27 -23.11 3.63 -3.84
CA LEU A 27 -21.75 3.43 -3.32
C LEU A 27 -20.99 4.76 -3.18
N LEU A 28 -21.22 5.71 -4.08
CA LEU A 28 -20.55 7.01 -4.06
C LEU A 28 -21.27 8.07 -3.23
N PHE A 29 -22.61 7.96 -3.07
CA PHE A 29 -23.41 9.00 -2.43
C PHE A 29 -23.02 9.32 -0.98
N PRO A 30 -22.67 8.35 -0.09
CA PRO A 30 -22.25 8.65 1.28
C PRO A 30 -20.89 9.38 1.35
N PHE A 31 -20.12 9.37 0.27
CA PHE A 31 -18.73 9.79 0.20
C PHE A 31 -18.49 10.87 -0.86
N TRP A 32 -19.39 11.84 -0.98
CA TRP A 32 -19.19 12.92 -1.93
C TRP A 32 -18.44 14.11 -1.32
N PRO A 33 -17.29 14.56 -1.87
CA PRO A 33 -16.65 14.11 -3.11
C PRO A 33 -15.90 12.77 -2.95
N PRO A 34 -15.94 11.88 -3.93
CA PRO A 34 -15.38 10.51 -3.82
C PRO A 34 -13.87 10.46 -3.60
N ILE A 35 -13.16 11.56 -3.80
CA ILE A 35 -11.71 11.63 -3.65
C ILE A 35 -11.24 11.46 -2.20
N ASP A 36 -12.09 11.82 -1.23
CA ASP A 36 -11.78 11.70 0.21
C ASP A 36 -11.79 10.25 0.70
N VAL A 37 -12.36 9.34 -0.10
CA VAL A 37 -12.48 7.90 0.24
C VAL A 37 -11.50 7.05 -0.57
N LEU A 38 -10.90 7.63 -1.61
CA LEU A 38 -9.93 6.93 -2.44
C LEU A 38 -8.59 6.85 -1.72
N ASP A 39 -8.00 5.67 -1.74
CA ASP A 39 -6.62 5.48 -1.33
C ASP A 39 -5.70 6.23 -2.29
N LEU A 40 -4.99 7.23 -1.80
CA LEU A 40 -4.10 8.06 -2.63
C LEU A 40 -2.68 7.49 -2.62
N GLY A 41 -2.03 7.46 -3.78
CA GLY A 41 -0.64 7.05 -3.91
C GLY A 41 0.34 8.08 -3.35
N LEU A 42 1.59 7.65 -3.24
CA LEU A 42 2.70 8.47 -2.72
C LEU A 42 2.88 9.80 -3.46
N ASP A 43 2.64 9.81 -4.77
CA ASP A 43 2.72 10.96 -5.67
C ASP A 43 1.63 12.01 -5.43
N LEU A 44 0.51 11.62 -4.82
CA LEU A 44 -0.62 12.49 -4.49
C LEU A 44 -0.68 12.85 -3.00
N GLN A 45 -0.40 11.91 -2.12
CA GLN A 45 -0.46 12.11 -0.67
C GLN A 45 0.84 12.71 -0.09
N GLY A 46 1.93 12.62 -0.89
CA GLY A 46 3.27 12.83 -0.38
C GLY A 46 3.72 11.66 0.49
N GLY A 47 4.95 11.71 0.97
CA GLY A 47 5.52 10.66 1.82
C GLY A 47 6.94 10.28 1.40
N VAL A 48 7.36 9.06 1.74
CA VAL A 48 8.72 8.58 1.51
C VAL A 48 8.73 7.30 0.69
N ARG A 49 9.62 7.24 -0.28
CA ARG A 49 9.99 6.02 -1.00
C ARG A 49 11.42 5.66 -0.64
N LEU A 50 11.63 4.45 -0.15
CA LEU A 50 12.94 3.91 0.18
C LEU A 50 13.21 2.67 -0.65
N VAL A 51 14.44 2.55 -1.16
CA VAL A 51 14.97 1.29 -1.67
C VAL A 51 16.02 0.82 -0.68
N LEU A 52 15.77 -0.34 -0.10
CA LEU A 52 16.62 -0.98 0.90
C LEU A 52 17.37 -2.11 0.24
N GLU A 53 18.66 -2.22 0.50
CA GLU A 53 19.50 -3.30 0.01
C GLU A 53 19.97 -4.16 1.20
N ALA A 54 19.68 -5.46 1.12
CA ALA A 54 20.15 -6.42 2.10
C ALA A 54 21.65 -6.66 1.87
N GLN A 55 22.45 -6.49 2.93
CA GLN A 55 23.88 -6.71 2.91
C GLN A 55 24.21 -8.20 3.11
N GLU A 56 25.43 -8.62 2.75
CA GLU A 56 25.94 -9.99 2.98
C GLU A 56 25.11 -11.13 2.34
N THR A 57 24.30 -10.81 1.34
CA THR A 57 23.50 -11.84 0.64
C THR A 57 24.21 -12.47 -0.54
N GLU A 58 25.39 -11.96 -0.93
CA GLU A 58 26.14 -12.40 -2.12
C GLU A 58 26.68 -13.84 -1.98
N GLU A 59 26.95 -14.29 -0.74
CA GLU A 59 27.43 -15.65 -0.45
C GLU A 59 26.29 -16.66 -0.27
N MET A 60 25.02 -16.20 -0.27
CA MET A 60 23.85 -17.03 -0.07
C MET A 60 23.38 -17.64 -1.38
N ASP A 61 22.90 -18.88 -1.33
CA ASP A 61 22.20 -19.50 -2.47
C ASP A 61 20.88 -18.77 -2.76
N PHE A 62 20.39 -18.88 -3.99
CA PHE A 62 19.18 -18.19 -4.46
C PHE A 62 17.95 -18.40 -3.56
N ASP A 63 17.75 -19.64 -3.07
CA ASP A 63 16.66 -19.97 -2.17
C ASP A 63 16.83 -19.29 -0.81
N GLN A 64 18.03 -19.26 -0.26
CA GLN A 64 18.36 -18.57 0.99
C GLN A 64 18.18 -17.05 0.87
N GLN A 65 18.60 -16.44 -0.25
CA GLN A 65 18.37 -15.03 -0.53
C GLN A 65 16.88 -14.72 -0.58
N SER A 66 16.10 -15.58 -1.25
CA SER A 66 14.66 -15.43 -1.36
C SER A 66 13.97 -15.47 0.00
N ASP A 67 14.32 -16.44 0.85
CA ASP A 67 13.80 -16.58 2.20
C ASP A 67 14.18 -15.40 3.09
N THR A 68 15.42 -14.94 3.00
CA THR A 68 15.92 -13.76 3.74
C THR A 68 15.12 -12.52 3.38
N LEU A 69 14.91 -12.25 2.07
CA LEU A 69 14.12 -11.11 1.63
C LEU A 69 12.65 -11.20 2.06
N ASN A 70 12.04 -12.38 2.01
CA ASN A 70 10.67 -12.58 2.48
C ASN A 70 10.54 -12.30 3.98
N ARG A 71 11.53 -12.71 4.77
CA ARG A 71 11.58 -12.42 6.21
C ARG A 71 11.75 -10.91 6.46
N ILE A 72 12.63 -10.23 5.72
CA ILE A 72 12.80 -8.78 5.79
C ILE A 72 11.47 -8.09 5.48
N ILE A 73 10.79 -8.46 4.39
CA ILE A 73 9.48 -7.89 4.01
C ILE A 73 8.48 -8.06 5.14
N THR A 74 8.35 -9.26 5.70
CA THR A 74 7.42 -9.54 6.80
C THR A 74 7.72 -8.69 8.05
N ILE A 75 9.00 -8.54 8.40
CA ILE A 75 9.41 -7.74 9.56
C ILE A 75 9.12 -6.25 9.33
N LEU A 76 9.43 -5.74 8.13
CA LEU A 76 9.16 -4.36 7.76
C LEU A 76 7.66 -4.06 7.74
N ASP A 77 6.86 -4.97 7.21
CA ASP A 77 5.40 -4.86 7.18
C ASP A 77 4.83 -4.77 8.61
N ASN A 78 5.24 -5.69 9.48
CA ASN A 78 4.87 -5.65 10.89
C ASN A 78 5.29 -4.35 11.61
N ARG A 79 6.47 -3.80 11.31
CA ARG A 79 6.93 -2.53 11.89
C ARG A 79 6.06 -1.36 11.46
N ILE A 80 5.74 -1.31 10.17
CA ILE A 80 4.96 -0.24 9.55
C ILE A 80 3.50 -0.28 10.02
N ASP A 81 2.90 -1.47 10.08
CA ASP A 81 1.55 -1.67 10.59
C ASP A 81 1.41 -1.23 12.06
N GLN A 82 2.38 -1.60 12.91
CA GLN A 82 2.38 -1.20 14.31
C GLN A 82 2.65 0.30 14.52
N TYR A 83 3.35 0.94 13.59
CA TYR A 83 3.54 2.39 13.59
C TYR A 83 2.28 3.13 13.15
N GLY A 84 1.31 2.42 12.54
CA GLY A 84 0.03 2.98 12.12
C GLY A 84 0.08 3.71 10.77
N LEU A 85 1.05 3.40 9.93
CA LEU A 85 1.10 3.90 8.55
C LEU A 85 0.19 3.06 7.67
N ALA A 86 -0.97 3.60 7.35
CA ALA A 86 -1.91 2.98 6.42
C ALA A 86 -1.37 3.02 4.98
N ASN A 87 -1.73 2.02 4.17
CA ASN A 87 -1.44 1.96 2.74
C ASN A 87 0.06 1.94 2.38
N ALA A 88 0.91 1.45 3.27
CA ALA A 88 2.30 1.18 2.94
C ALA A 88 2.40 0.08 1.87
N GLU A 89 3.32 0.24 0.94
CA GLU A 89 3.58 -0.75 -0.09
C GLU A 89 5.00 -1.27 0.03
N ILE A 90 5.16 -2.56 0.37
CA ILE A 90 6.46 -3.21 0.46
C ILE A 90 6.54 -4.25 -0.64
N LYS A 91 7.60 -4.18 -1.46
CA LYS A 91 7.80 -5.10 -2.58
C LYS A 91 9.25 -5.52 -2.73
N ARG A 92 9.41 -6.76 -3.13
CA ARG A 92 10.72 -7.25 -3.59
C ARG A 92 11.14 -6.53 -4.88
N MET A 93 12.40 -6.12 -4.96
CA MET A 93 13.02 -5.50 -6.13
C MET A 93 14.32 -6.22 -6.45
N GLY A 94 14.28 -7.09 -7.47
CA GLY A 94 15.43 -7.93 -7.81
C GLY A 94 15.73 -9.03 -6.78
N THR A 95 17.01 -9.34 -6.59
CA THR A 95 17.49 -10.46 -5.75
C THR A 95 17.82 -10.06 -4.31
N ASN A 96 18.21 -8.80 -4.06
CA ASN A 96 18.70 -8.33 -2.76
C ASN A 96 18.08 -7.01 -2.29
N ARG A 97 17.07 -6.47 -2.99
CA ARG A 97 16.47 -5.18 -2.66
C ARG A 97 14.99 -5.28 -2.31
N VAL A 98 14.57 -4.36 -1.46
CA VAL A 98 13.18 -4.19 -1.04
C VAL A 98 12.79 -2.72 -1.27
N LEU A 99 11.70 -2.51 -2.01
CA LEU A 99 11.07 -1.21 -2.19
C LEU A 99 10.04 -1.00 -1.09
N VAL A 100 10.11 0.13 -0.40
CA VAL A 100 9.17 0.54 0.63
C VAL A 100 8.60 1.91 0.27
N ASN A 101 7.30 1.99 0.03
CA ASN A 101 6.57 3.24 -0.20
C ASN A 101 5.70 3.52 1.03
N LEU A 102 5.86 4.70 1.62
CA LEU A 102 5.16 5.14 2.82
C LEU A 102 4.38 6.42 2.52
N PRO A 103 3.16 6.32 1.96
CA PRO A 103 2.34 7.49 1.66
C PRO A 103 1.85 8.13 2.96
N GLY A 104 1.68 9.46 2.96
CA GLY A 104 1.13 10.22 4.06
C GLY A 104 2.03 10.33 5.30
N THR A 105 3.29 9.90 5.23
CA THR A 105 4.24 9.98 6.34
C THR A 105 4.57 11.44 6.64
N LYS A 106 4.28 11.87 7.88
CA LYS A 106 4.54 13.25 8.35
C LYS A 106 6.01 13.49 8.66
N ASP A 107 6.71 12.48 9.15
CA ASP A 107 8.13 12.53 9.48
C ASP A 107 8.92 11.44 8.72
N PRO A 108 9.56 11.83 7.60
CA PRO A 108 10.41 10.95 6.83
C PRO A 108 11.61 10.39 7.64
N THR A 109 12.14 11.20 8.54
CA THR A 109 13.33 10.82 9.32
C THR A 109 13.02 9.72 10.32
N GLU A 110 11.86 9.82 10.97
CA GLU A 110 11.41 8.80 11.91
C GLU A 110 11.05 7.50 11.21
N ALA A 111 10.36 7.57 10.07
CA ALA A 111 10.06 6.39 9.25
C ALA A 111 11.34 5.66 8.79
N ARG A 112 12.36 6.42 8.37
CA ARG A 112 13.67 5.85 8.01
C ARG A 112 14.36 5.18 9.19
N ARG A 113 14.31 5.80 10.38
CA ARG A 113 14.88 5.21 11.60
C ARG A 113 14.19 3.91 11.98
N LEU A 114 12.85 3.88 11.94
CA LEU A 114 12.07 2.69 12.25
C LEU A 114 12.41 1.51 11.32
N ILE A 115 12.55 1.80 10.04
CA ILE A 115 12.82 0.80 9.00
C ILE A 115 14.26 0.34 9.06
N GLY A 116 15.21 1.27 9.22
CA GLY A 116 16.65 1.00 9.13
C GLY A 116 17.27 0.33 10.36
N GLN A 117 16.57 0.29 11.50
CA GLN A 117 17.10 -0.37 12.70
C GLN A 117 17.11 -1.89 12.53
N THR A 118 18.28 -2.50 12.70
CA THR A 118 18.42 -3.96 12.68
C THR A 118 17.65 -4.63 13.83
N ALA A 119 17.56 -3.93 14.97
CA ALA A 119 16.92 -4.41 16.20
C ALA A 119 17.52 -5.71 16.74
N MET A 120 18.80 -5.85 16.58
CA MET A 120 19.53 -6.98 17.13
C MET A 120 19.58 -6.83 18.66
N LEU A 121 18.65 -7.48 19.35
CA LEU A 121 18.60 -7.51 20.81
C LEU A 121 19.40 -8.71 21.29
N GLU A 122 20.36 -8.43 22.17
CA GLU A 122 21.24 -9.43 22.77
C GLU A 122 21.24 -9.28 24.28
N PHE A 123 21.24 -10.41 24.96
CA PHE A 123 21.44 -10.47 26.39
C PHE A 123 22.79 -11.11 26.67
N ARG A 124 23.70 -10.36 27.29
CA ARG A 124 25.08 -10.79 27.53
C ARG A 124 25.45 -10.56 28.98
N LYS A 125 26.33 -11.41 29.51
CA LYS A 125 26.90 -11.24 30.86
C LYS A 125 27.90 -10.10 30.86
N VAL A 126 27.79 -9.22 31.86
CA VAL A 126 28.77 -8.16 32.12
C VAL A 126 29.90 -8.73 32.98
N VAL A 127 31.13 -8.64 32.49
CA VAL A 127 32.34 -9.02 33.23
C VAL A 127 32.79 -7.89 34.11
N LYS A 128 32.83 -6.67 33.51
CA LYS A 128 33.27 -5.46 34.24
C LYS A 128 32.54 -4.22 33.69
N ALA A 129 32.13 -3.34 34.58
CA ALA A 129 31.49 -2.09 34.21
C ALA A 129 32.43 -0.91 34.52
N GLY A 130 32.53 0.03 33.59
CA GLY A 130 33.18 1.32 33.83
C GLY A 130 32.39 2.18 34.83
N THR A 131 33.05 3.14 35.43
CA THR A 131 32.44 4.11 36.32
C THR A 131 32.25 5.50 35.69
N SER A 132 32.91 5.72 34.55
CA SER A 132 32.83 6.97 33.77
C SER A 132 33.14 6.71 32.28
N PRO A 133 32.82 7.64 31.39
CA PRO A 133 33.13 7.54 29.96
C PRO A 133 34.62 7.37 29.64
N ASN A 134 35.49 7.82 30.52
CA ASN A 134 36.95 7.75 30.37
C ASN A 134 37.59 6.55 31.13
N SER A 135 36.77 5.53 31.48
CA SER A 135 37.31 4.36 32.16
C SER A 135 38.12 3.50 31.17
N ASP A 136 39.40 3.34 31.42
CA ASP A 136 40.24 2.40 30.67
C ASP A 136 39.95 0.98 31.08
N LEU A 137 39.12 0.32 30.31
CA LEU A 137 38.82 -1.10 30.47
C LEU A 137 39.61 -1.92 29.44
N VAL A 138 40.30 -2.95 29.89
CA VAL A 138 41.04 -3.85 29.02
C VAL A 138 40.40 -5.23 29.13
N PRO A 139 39.99 -5.86 28.03
CA PRO A 139 39.50 -7.22 28.02
C PRO A 139 40.60 -8.17 28.53
N THR A 140 40.19 -9.16 29.32
CA THR A 140 41.11 -10.15 29.90
C THR A 140 41.18 -11.42 29.03
N SER A 141 40.25 -11.58 28.09
CA SER A 141 40.17 -12.70 27.15
C SER A 141 39.83 -12.22 25.74
N ALA A 142 40.25 -12.95 24.72
CA ALA A 142 39.92 -12.70 23.33
C ALA A 142 38.40 -12.85 23.01
N THR A 143 37.65 -13.52 23.92
CA THR A 143 36.20 -13.68 23.79
C THR A 143 35.42 -12.51 24.38
N GLN A 144 36.08 -11.52 24.97
CA GLN A 144 35.44 -10.37 25.60
C GLN A 144 35.41 -9.17 24.65
N GLU A 145 34.30 -8.48 24.67
CA GLU A 145 34.05 -7.29 23.83
C GLU A 145 33.76 -6.08 24.72
N ILE A 146 34.20 -4.89 24.28
CA ILE A 146 33.86 -3.63 24.94
C ILE A 146 32.73 -2.99 24.17
N LEU A 147 31.59 -2.81 24.84
CA LEU A 147 30.48 -2.02 24.33
C LEU A 147 30.22 -0.83 25.27
N MET A 148 29.64 0.22 24.70
CA MET A 148 29.32 1.43 25.44
C MET A 148 27.82 1.51 25.73
N ASP A 149 27.48 2.10 26.90
CA ASP A 149 26.10 2.46 27.16
C ASP A 149 25.74 3.79 26.46
N ARG A 150 24.49 4.20 26.57
CA ARG A 150 23.96 5.46 26.00
C ARG A 150 24.63 6.74 26.54
N ASN A 151 25.31 6.63 27.68
CA ASN A 151 26.06 7.73 28.31
C ASN A 151 27.56 7.68 27.99
N GLY A 152 27.96 6.73 27.12
CA GLY A 152 29.36 6.55 26.74
C GLY A 152 30.19 5.77 27.79
N ILE A 153 29.56 5.15 28.79
CA ILE A 153 30.28 4.36 29.80
C ILE A 153 30.61 3.00 29.19
N PRO A 154 31.88 2.55 29.19
CA PRO A 154 32.29 1.28 28.64
C PRO A 154 31.98 0.13 29.60
N TYR A 155 31.61 -1.02 29.03
CA TYR A 155 31.39 -2.28 29.71
C TYR A 155 32.14 -3.38 28.97
N ILE A 156 32.75 -4.30 29.68
CA ILE A 156 33.31 -5.54 29.16
C ILE A 156 32.22 -6.61 29.27
N LEU A 157 31.83 -7.17 28.14
CA LEU A 157 30.83 -8.23 28.02
C LEU A 157 31.51 -9.56 27.65
N GLU A 158 30.93 -10.67 28.07
CA GLU A 158 31.29 -11.98 27.52
C GLU A 158 30.75 -12.11 26.09
N GLY A 159 31.53 -12.76 25.22
CA GLY A 159 31.13 -12.97 23.82
C GLY A 159 29.98 -13.97 23.67
N GLU A 160 29.70 -14.78 24.68
CA GLU A 160 28.60 -15.71 24.68
C GLU A 160 27.26 -15.00 24.80
N LEU A 161 26.35 -15.29 23.86
CA LEU A 161 24.98 -14.78 23.86
C LEU A 161 24.11 -15.67 24.76
N LEU A 162 23.55 -15.08 25.82
CA LEU A 162 22.63 -15.81 26.70
C LEU A 162 21.24 -15.93 26.05
N LEU A 163 20.73 -14.83 25.45
CA LEU A 163 19.47 -14.78 24.70
C LEU A 163 19.58 -13.78 23.57
N THR A 164 18.68 -13.93 22.62
CA THR A 164 18.48 -12.97 21.52
C THR A 164 17.05 -12.44 21.51
N GLY A 165 16.77 -11.45 20.68
CA GLY A 165 15.43 -10.86 20.48
C GLY A 165 14.37 -11.89 20.06
N GLY A 166 14.75 -13.01 19.45
CA GLY A 166 13.84 -14.11 19.11
C GLY A 166 13.17 -14.79 20.32
N ALA A 167 13.70 -14.57 21.51
CA ALA A 167 13.10 -15.05 22.77
C ALA A 167 11.85 -14.25 23.20
N LEU A 168 11.61 -13.07 22.61
CA LEU A 168 10.48 -12.20 22.97
C LEU A 168 9.20 -12.61 22.25
N SER A 169 8.07 -12.45 22.94
CA SER A 169 6.72 -12.54 22.36
C SER A 169 6.08 -11.15 22.19
N ASP A 170 6.42 -10.20 23.07
CA ASP A 170 5.90 -8.84 23.04
C ASP A 170 6.84 -7.85 23.73
N ALA A 171 6.70 -6.57 23.41
CA ALA A 171 7.41 -5.45 24.06
C ALA A 171 6.46 -4.27 24.23
N LYS A 172 6.32 -3.74 25.45
CA LYS A 172 5.32 -2.70 25.77
C LYS A 172 5.95 -1.54 26.50
N VAL A 173 5.58 -0.32 26.07
CA VAL A 173 5.93 0.88 26.83
C VAL A 173 5.03 1.00 28.06
N ARG A 174 5.64 1.21 29.22
CA ARG A 174 4.94 1.44 30.49
C ARG A 174 5.57 2.61 31.25
N ALA A 175 4.77 3.30 32.05
CA ALA A 175 5.27 4.34 32.95
C ALA A 175 5.49 3.71 34.35
N SER A 176 6.59 4.06 34.98
CA SER A 176 6.89 3.63 36.35
C SER A 176 5.94 4.30 37.35
N GLN A 177 5.39 3.50 38.25
CA GLN A 177 4.57 3.95 39.38
C GLN A 177 5.36 4.03 40.68
N ALA A 178 6.62 3.65 40.68
CA ALA A 178 7.48 3.69 41.86
C ALA A 178 7.76 5.15 42.27
N MET A 179 7.70 5.43 43.57
CA MET A 179 7.76 6.79 44.11
C MET A 179 9.01 7.58 43.71
N GLN A 180 10.13 6.89 43.46
CA GLN A 180 11.44 7.50 43.08
C GLN A 180 11.59 7.70 41.55
N THR A 181 10.78 7.00 40.73
CA THR A 181 10.87 6.99 39.27
C THR A 181 9.51 7.26 38.63
N ALA A 182 8.58 7.84 39.39
CA ALA A 182 7.21 8.10 38.92
C ALA A 182 7.22 8.93 37.60
N GLY A 183 6.57 8.38 36.57
CA GLY A 183 6.49 8.99 35.25
C GLY A 183 7.64 8.66 34.30
N GLN A 184 8.71 7.99 34.74
CA GLN A 184 9.75 7.51 33.84
C GLN A 184 9.22 6.35 32.99
N LEU A 185 9.50 6.40 31.70
CA LEU A 185 9.12 5.36 30.76
C LEU A 185 10.12 4.20 30.80
N TYR A 186 9.61 2.99 30.73
CA TYR A 186 10.40 1.78 30.54
C TYR A 186 9.72 0.86 29.53
N ILE A 187 10.48 -0.05 28.95
CA ILE A 187 9.96 -1.04 28.00
C ILE A 187 9.91 -2.39 28.73
N ALA A 188 8.71 -2.89 28.93
CA ALA A 188 8.49 -4.22 29.50
C ALA A 188 8.63 -5.25 28.37
N LEU A 189 9.41 -6.29 28.61
CA LEU A 189 9.68 -7.39 27.70
C LEU A 189 8.91 -8.62 28.15
N ASP A 190 8.03 -9.11 27.30
CA ASP A 190 7.28 -10.35 27.52
C ASP A 190 7.98 -11.46 26.71
N PHE A 191 8.43 -12.53 27.37
CA PHE A 191 9.07 -13.65 26.70
C PHE A 191 8.07 -14.66 26.12
N SER A 192 8.42 -15.31 25.03
CA SER A 192 7.75 -16.54 24.59
C SER A 192 7.96 -17.66 25.60
N GLN A 193 7.24 -18.77 25.48
CA GLN A 193 7.44 -19.90 26.38
C GLN A 193 8.89 -20.45 26.29
N GLU A 194 9.39 -20.59 25.08
CA GLU A 194 10.76 -21.03 24.81
C GLU A 194 11.80 -20.00 25.30
N GLY A 195 11.56 -18.72 25.04
CA GLY A 195 12.41 -17.64 25.49
C GLY A 195 12.46 -17.51 27.02
N ALA A 196 11.34 -17.70 27.71
CA ALA A 196 11.30 -17.70 29.15
C ALA A 196 12.09 -18.91 29.75
N GLN A 197 12.07 -20.05 29.05
CA GLN A 197 12.90 -21.21 29.45
C GLN A 197 14.39 -20.90 29.26
N GLN A 198 14.78 -20.32 28.13
CA GLN A 198 16.16 -19.86 27.87
C GLN A 198 16.61 -18.85 28.92
N PHE A 199 15.70 -17.91 29.30
CA PHE A 199 16.00 -16.94 30.35
C PHE A 199 16.24 -17.61 31.71
N VAL A 200 15.46 -18.63 32.08
CA VAL A 200 15.68 -19.43 33.29
C VAL A 200 17.06 -20.09 33.26
N ASP A 201 17.44 -20.68 32.13
CA ASP A 201 18.74 -21.34 31.98
C ASP A 201 19.90 -20.34 32.05
N ALA A 202 19.75 -19.13 31.45
CA ALA A 202 20.69 -18.03 31.60
C ALA A 202 20.81 -17.57 33.09
N MET A 203 19.68 -17.48 33.81
CA MET A 203 19.70 -17.11 35.24
C MET A 203 20.38 -18.15 36.11
N ARG A 204 20.42 -19.41 35.72
CA ARG A 204 21.18 -20.47 36.45
C ARG A 204 22.68 -20.26 36.29
N GLN A 205 23.16 -19.77 35.16
CA GLN A 205 24.58 -19.53 34.89
C GLN A 205 25.12 -18.26 35.60
N LEU A 206 24.27 -17.27 35.87
CA LEU A 206 24.65 -16.01 36.47
C LEU A 206 24.62 -16.10 38.00
N ALA A 207 25.55 -15.43 38.69
CA ALA A 207 25.54 -15.30 40.16
C ALA A 207 24.62 -14.15 40.60
N VAL A 208 24.26 -14.11 41.88
CA VAL A 208 23.62 -12.92 42.48
C VAL A 208 24.61 -11.76 42.40
N ASP A 209 24.17 -10.56 42.14
CA ASP A 209 24.94 -9.35 41.88
C ASP A 209 25.65 -9.29 40.51
N ASP A 210 25.71 -10.38 39.73
CA ASP A 210 26.09 -10.28 38.31
C ASP A 210 25.15 -9.30 37.57
N ARG A 211 25.65 -8.70 36.50
CA ARG A 211 24.84 -7.82 35.64
C ARG A 211 24.55 -8.47 34.30
N LEU A 212 23.30 -8.34 33.88
CA LEU A 212 22.84 -8.77 32.57
C LEU A 212 22.73 -7.56 31.67
N ALA A 213 23.64 -7.40 30.71
CA ALA A 213 23.54 -6.34 29.71
C ALA A 213 22.44 -6.65 28.70
N ILE A 214 21.58 -5.68 28.46
CA ILE A 214 20.59 -5.67 27.39
C ILE A 214 21.15 -4.75 26.31
N VAL A 215 21.63 -5.35 25.23
CA VAL A 215 22.29 -4.68 24.11
C VAL A 215 21.33 -4.62 22.95
N LEU A 216 21.17 -3.46 22.36
CA LEU A 216 20.38 -3.23 21.14
C LEU A 216 21.26 -2.54 20.11
N ASP A 217 21.46 -3.19 18.97
CA ASP A 217 22.31 -2.69 17.87
C ASP A 217 23.70 -2.24 18.35
N GLY A 218 24.36 -3.06 19.16
CA GLY A 218 25.71 -2.79 19.69
C GLY A 218 25.81 -1.75 20.80
N THR A 219 24.68 -1.19 21.25
CA THR A 219 24.63 -0.22 22.35
C THR A 219 23.94 -0.82 23.57
N ILE A 220 24.53 -0.63 24.75
CA ILE A 220 23.93 -1.10 26.01
C ILE A 220 22.85 -0.12 26.45
N TYR A 221 21.61 -0.58 26.49
CA TYR A 221 20.45 0.21 26.95
C TYR A 221 20.21 0.06 28.45
N SER A 222 20.47 -1.11 29.00
CA SER A 222 20.32 -1.39 30.43
C SER A 222 21.25 -2.52 30.82
N ALA A 223 21.76 -2.46 32.05
CA ALA A 223 22.58 -3.54 32.63
C ALA A 223 22.17 -3.79 34.08
N PRO A 224 20.93 -4.31 34.33
CA PRO A 224 20.43 -4.56 35.69
C PRO A 224 21.25 -5.62 36.39
N ARG A 225 21.29 -5.51 37.72
CA ARG A 225 21.86 -6.54 38.57
C ARG A 225 20.89 -7.70 38.78
N ILE A 226 21.41 -8.90 38.81
CA ILE A 226 20.62 -10.08 39.15
C ILE A 226 20.38 -10.10 40.67
N THR A 227 19.12 -9.95 41.02
CA THR A 227 18.70 -9.99 42.44
C THR A 227 18.33 -11.39 42.89
N GLU A 228 18.39 -11.64 44.20
CA GLU A 228 17.96 -12.90 44.78
C GLU A 228 16.51 -13.25 44.40
N SER A 229 15.63 -12.24 44.32
CA SER A 229 14.23 -12.44 43.94
C SER A 229 14.06 -12.95 42.50
N ILE A 230 14.88 -12.47 41.56
CA ILE A 230 14.86 -12.96 40.16
C ILE A 230 15.38 -14.41 40.12
N LYS A 231 16.43 -14.73 40.86
CA LYS A 231 16.93 -16.11 40.94
C LYS A 231 15.91 -17.09 41.53
N GLN A 232 15.23 -16.68 42.59
CA GLN A 232 14.17 -17.50 43.22
C GLN A 232 12.98 -17.65 42.25
N ALA A 233 12.57 -16.61 41.56
CA ALA A 233 11.53 -16.69 40.54
C ALA A 233 11.93 -17.65 39.40
N ALA A 234 13.17 -17.57 38.92
CA ALA A 234 13.70 -18.48 37.90
C ALA A 234 13.77 -19.94 38.39
N ALA A 235 14.09 -20.16 39.67
CA ALA A 235 14.07 -21.50 40.27
C ALA A 235 12.66 -22.13 40.35
N GLN A 236 11.62 -21.29 40.48
CA GLN A 236 10.21 -21.70 40.46
C GLN A 236 9.69 -22.02 39.06
N GLY A 237 10.40 -21.62 38.01
CA GLY A 237 10.13 -21.95 36.62
C GLY A 237 9.80 -20.77 35.75
N TRP A 238 9.71 -21.03 34.45
CA TRP A 238 9.58 -20.02 33.40
C TRP A 238 8.34 -19.11 33.51
N ARG A 239 7.24 -19.58 34.10
CA ARG A 239 6.02 -18.82 34.28
C ARG A 239 6.20 -17.62 35.21
N GLN A 240 7.11 -17.68 36.16
CA GLN A 240 7.37 -16.63 37.13
C GLN A 240 8.25 -15.50 36.54
N VAL A 241 9.02 -15.79 35.52
CA VAL A 241 9.95 -14.84 34.90
C VAL A 241 9.48 -14.29 33.56
N LYS A 242 8.38 -14.81 33.03
CA LYS A 242 7.88 -14.46 31.69
C LYS A 242 7.73 -12.94 31.45
N ASP A 243 7.28 -12.19 32.45
CA ASP A 243 6.99 -10.75 32.37
C ASP A 243 7.90 -9.95 33.31
N SER A 244 9.10 -10.45 33.65
CA SER A 244 9.96 -9.89 34.72
C SER A 244 11.06 -8.97 34.23
N THR A 245 11.31 -8.89 32.93
CA THR A 245 12.45 -8.15 32.37
C THR A 245 12.00 -6.83 31.78
N THR A 246 12.75 -5.76 32.09
CA THR A 246 12.47 -4.41 31.59
C THR A 246 13.74 -3.75 31.08
N ILE A 247 13.61 -2.97 30.01
CA ILE A 247 14.64 -2.03 29.57
C ILE A 247 14.34 -0.70 30.23
N THR A 248 15.23 -0.25 31.11
CA THR A 248 15.11 1.01 31.82
C THR A 248 16.06 2.04 31.24
N GLY A 249 15.65 3.31 31.19
CA GLY A 249 16.46 4.41 30.66
C GLY A 249 15.68 5.72 30.64
N GLN A 250 16.35 6.80 30.26
CA GLN A 250 15.68 8.07 29.99
C GLN A 250 15.17 8.05 28.54
N PHE A 251 13.92 7.61 28.35
CA PHE A 251 13.29 7.53 27.06
C PHE A 251 12.29 8.67 26.86
N THR A 252 12.26 9.26 25.67
CA THR A 252 11.08 10.00 25.22
C THR A 252 9.96 9.02 24.86
N GLN A 253 8.72 9.49 24.82
CA GLN A 253 7.58 8.66 24.45
C GLN A 253 7.76 8.06 23.03
N GLU A 254 8.24 8.87 22.10
CA GLU A 254 8.47 8.45 20.72
C GLU A 254 9.57 7.38 20.62
N GLU A 255 10.68 7.58 21.34
CA GLU A 255 11.78 6.62 21.36
C GLU A 255 11.38 5.28 21.98
N ALA A 256 10.71 5.31 23.14
CA ALA A 256 10.23 4.09 23.79
C ALA A 256 9.24 3.31 22.89
N THR A 257 8.34 4.05 22.22
CA THR A 257 7.36 3.45 21.29
C THR A 257 8.07 2.82 20.09
N ARG A 258 9.02 3.52 19.48
CA ARG A 258 9.80 3.00 18.36
C ARG A 258 10.54 1.71 18.75
N ILE A 259 11.27 1.72 19.86
CA ILE A 259 12.01 0.55 20.33
C ILE A 259 11.05 -0.63 20.60
N ALA A 260 9.91 -0.39 21.24
CA ALA A 260 8.92 -1.40 21.49
C ALA A 260 8.36 -2.02 20.19
N ILE A 261 8.06 -1.20 19.18
CA ILE A 261 7.60 -1.65 17.86
C ILE A 261 8.68 -2.53 17.19
N VAL A 262 9.91 -2.05 17.17
CA VAL A 262 11.03 -2.72 16.53
C VAL A 262 11.33 -4.06 17.19
N LEU A 263 11.32 -4.12 18.52
CA LEU A 263 11.52 -5.38 19.28
C LEU A 263 10.37 -6.37 19.07
N ARG A 264 9.14 -5.89 19.02
CA ARG A 264 7.95 -6.73 18.78
C ARG A 264 7.92 -7.29 17.37
N ALA A 265 8.30 -6.50 16.37
CA ALA A 265 8.36 -6.96 14.97
C ALA A 265 9.52 -7.94 14.72
N GLY A 266 10.54 -7.93 15.57
CA GLY A 266 11.71 -8.78 15.49
C GLY A 266 12.92 -8.17 14.81
N ALA A 267 14.06 -8.81 14.98
CA ALA A 267 15.33 -8.43 14.38
C ALA A 267 15.38 -8.80 12.89
N LEU A 268 16.00 -7.92 12.10
CA LEU A 268 16.29 -8.23 10.69
C LEU A 268 17.35 -9.35 10.61
N PRO A 269 17.20 -10.29 9.66
CA PRO A 269 18.12 -11.40 9.52
C PRO A 269 19.50 -10.98 9.02
N VAL A 270 19.60 -9.85 8.35
CA VAL A 270 20.82 -9.23 7.83
C VAL A 270 20.72 -7.72 7.96
N GLU A 271 21.85 -7.03 7.90
CA GLU A 271 21.89 -5.57 7.84
C GLU A 271 21.26 -5.08 6.55
N ILE A 272 20.47 -4.02 6.63
CA ILE A 272 19.88 -3.34 5.46
C ILE A 272 20.44 -1.94 5.33
N LYS A 273 20.73 -1.55 4.08
CA LYS A 273 21.21 -0.21 3.74
C LYS A 273 20.21 0.51 2.86
N VAL A 274 19.91 1.76 3.18
CA VAL A 274 19.12 2.63 2.29
C VAL A 274 20.02 3.04 1.11
N VAL A 275 19.68 2.56 -0.10
CA VAL A 275 20.43 2.88 -1.33
C VAL A 275 19.76 3.97 -2.16
N GLU A 276 18.45 4.15 -2.00
CA GLU A 276 17.70 5.23 -2.62
C GLU A 276 16.66 5.76 -1.64
N GLU A 277 16.58 7.07 -1.52
CA GLU A 277 15.56 7.77 -0.75
C GLU A 277 14.96 8.88 -1.60
N ASN A 278 13.64 8.84 -1.76
CA ASN A 278 12.90 9.89 -2.45
C ASN A 278 11.73 10.36 -1.56
N THR A 279 11.79 11.61 -1.13
CA THR A 279 10.76 12.22 -0.29
C THR A 279 9.91 13.18 -1.12
N ILE A 280 8.60 12.94 -1.14
CA ILE A 280 7.63 13.79 -1.81
C ILE A 280 6.90 14.61 -0.75
N GLY A 281 7.08 15.92 -0.79
CA GLY A 281 6.42 16.83 0.16
C GLY A 281 4.89 16.85 -0.03
N PRO A 282 4.10 17.03 1.05
CA PRO A 282 2.63 17.07 0.98
C PRO A 282 2.09 18.19 0.08
N THR A 283 2.81 19.31 -0.03
CA THR A 283 2.43 20.44 -0.90
C THR A 283 2.47 20.09 -2.38
N LEU A 284 3.47 19.31 -2.81
CA LEU A 284 3.58 18.82 -4.18
C LEU A 284 2.41 17.89 -4.54
N GLY A 285 2.00 17.03 -3.59
CA GLY A 285 0.85 16.15 -3.76
C GLY A 285 -0.45 16.93 -3.89
N SER A 286 -0.72 17.91 -3.02
CA SER A 286 -1.94 18.72 -3.06
C SER A 286 -2.05 19.55 -4.33
N ASP A 287 -0.96 20.11 -4.82
CA ASP A 287 -0.93 20.86 -6.09
C ASP A 287 -1.19 19.94 -7.28
N SER A 288 -0.65 18.71 -7.25
CA SER A 288 -0.88 17.70 -8.28
C SER A 288 -2.35 17.24 -8.32
N ILE A 289 -2.98 17.02 -7.15
CA ILE A 289 -4.41 16.70 -7.05
C ILE A 289 -5.24 17.83 -7.64
N ARG A 290 -4.97 19.07 -7.22
CA ARG A 290 -5.72 20.24 -7.70
C ARG A 290 -5.60 20.41 -9.22
N ALA A 291 -4.39 20.32 -9.76
CA ALA A 291 -4.15 20.39 -11.20
C ALA A 291 -4.84 19.25 -11.95
N GLY A 292 -4.73 18.02 -11.44
CA GLY A 292 -5.39 16.83 -11.99
C GLY A 292 -6.92 16.97 -12.02
N MET A 293 -7.53 17.41 -10.92
CA MET A 293 -8.97 17.63 -10.84
C MET A 293 -9.45 18.70 -11.79
N ILE A 294 -8.74 19.83 -11.90
CA ILE A 294 -9.06 20.87 -12.87
C ILE A 294 -9.00 20.31 -14.28
N THR A 295 -8.00 19.49 -14.60
CA THR A 295 -7.84 18.88 -15.93
C THR A 295 -8.96 17.90 -16.23
N ILE A 296 -9.33 17.02 -15.29
CA ILE A 296 -10.47 16.09 -15.45
C ILE A 296 -11.75 16.87 -15.70
N VAL A 297 -12.08 17.84 -14.84
CA VAL A 297 -13.33 18.61 -14.95
C VAL A 297 -13.36 19.40 -16.26
N THR A 298 -12.25 20.05 -16.61
CA THR A 298 -12.17 20.83 -17.85
C THR A 298 -12.34 19.94 -19.08
N GLY A 299 -11.61 18.82 -19.15
CA GLY A 299 -11.73 17.86 -20.26
C GLY A 299 -13.12 17.26 -20.35
N PHE A 300 -13.72 16.88 -19.22
CA PHE A 300 -15.08 16.35 -19.15
C PHE A 300 -16.12 17.35 -19.64
N VAL A 301 -16.09 18.59 -19.16
CA VAL A 301 -17.01 19.66 -19.59
C VAL A 301 -16.84 19.99 -21.06
N LEU A 302 -15.62 20.09 -21.56
CA LEU A 302 -15.38 20.36 -22.99
C LEU A 302 -16.00 19.27 -23.89
N ILE A 303 -15.91 18.02 -23.50
CA ILE A 303 -16.49 16.89 -24.24
C ILE A 303 -18.03 16.91 -24.14
N LEU A 304 -18.60 17.15 -22.95
CA LEU A 304 -20.05 17.29 -22.77
C LEU A 304 -20.66 18.45 -23.62
N LEU A 305 -19.88 19.49 -23.87
CA LEU A 305 -20.31 20.58 -24.75
C LEU A 305 -20.11 20.22 -26.24
N TYR A 306 -18.97 19.63 -26.57
CA TYR A 306 -18.63 19.33 -27.96
C TYR A 306 -19.56 18.27 -28.58
N MET A 307 -19.89 17.20 -27.87
CA MET A 307 -20.65 16.07 -28.42
C MET A 307 -22.07 16.44 -28.84
N PRO A 308 -22.88 17.15 -28.06
CA PRO A 308 -24.20 17.62 -28.52
C PRO A 308 -24.13 18.64 -29.65
N ILE A 309 -23.11 19.50 -29.68
CA ILE A 309 -22.94 20.48 -30.76
C ILE A 309 -22.67 19.77 -32.08
N TYR A 310 -21.78 18.79 -32.11
CA TYR A 310 -21.37 18.12 -33.35
C TYR A 310 -22.32 16.96 -33.74
N TYR A 311 -22.65 16.06 -32.77
CA TYR A 311 -23.48 14.87 -33.01
C TYR A 311 -24.95 15.07 -32.67
N ARG A 312 -25.34 16.23 -32.16
CA ARG A 312 -26.73 16.56 -31.77
C ARG A 312 -27.29 15.50 -30.79
N VAL A 313 -28.40 14.88 -31.14
CA VAL A 313 -29.07 13.85 -30.28
C VAL A 313 -28.16 12.65 -29.99
N LEU A 314 -27.37 12.20 -30.94
CA LEU A 314 -26.38 11.14 -30.71
C LEU A 314 -25.32 11.55 -29.68
N GLY A 315 -24.94 12.85 -29.67
CA GLY A 315 -24.05 13.43 -28.69
C GLY A 315 -24.59 13.35 -27.27
N ILE A 316 -25.88 13.62 -27.05
CA ILE A 316 -26.52 13.48 -25.74
C ILE A 316 -26.47 12.02 -25.26
N VAL A 317 -26.64 11.04 -26.16
CA VAL A 317 -26.50 9.62 -25.81
C VAL A 317 -25.07 9.31 -25.36
N THR A 318 -24.05 9.88 -26.02
CA THR A 318 -22.67 9.74 -25.60
C THR A 318 -22.43 10.36 -24.22
N ASP A 319 -22.99 11.55 -23.95
CA ASP A 319 -22.83 12.24 -22.68
C ASP A 319 -23.41 11.41 -21.52
N VAL A 320 -24.57 10.82 -21.70
CA VAL A 320 -25.14 9.89 -20.71
C VAL A 320 -24.24 8.68 -20.50
N ALA A 321 -23.72 8.09 -21.58
CA ALA A 321 -22.80 6.97 -21.50
C ALA A 321 -21.49 7.36 -20.81
N LEU A 322 -20.97 8.56 -21.06
CA LEU A 322 -19.76 9.10 -20.43
C LEU A 322 -19.95 9.34 -18.93
N VAL A 323 -21.06 9.96 -18.53
CA VAL A 323 -21.40 10.15 -17.11
C VAL A 323 -21.50 8.80 -16.40
N LEU A 324 -22.19 7.84 -17.01
CA LEU A 324 -22.32 6.49 -16.46
C LEU A 324 -20.96 5.79 -16.32
N ASN A 325 -20.09 5.92 -17.33
CA ASN A 325 -18.76 5.34 -17.28
C ASN A 325 -17.92 5.96 -16.14
N MET A 326 -17.98 7.28 -15.95
CA MET A 326 -17.30 7.94 -14.84
C MET A 326 -17.80 7.44 -13.48
N LEU A 327 -19.10 7.26 -13.32
CA LEU A 327 -19.67 6.69 -12.09
C LEU A 327 -19.16 5.26 -11.87
N ILE A 328 -19.09 4.44 -12.91
CA ILE A 328 -18.55 3.07 -12.84
C ILE A 328 -17.08 3.09 -12.44
N VAL A 329 -16.26 3.94 -13.05
CA VAL A 329 -14.83 4.04 -12.75
C VAL A 329 -14.61 4.39 -11.28
N PHE A 330 -15.24 5.47 -10.79
CA PHE A 330 -15.09 5.88 -9.40
C PHE A 330 -15.65 4.83 -8.42
N ALA A 331 -16.80 4.25 -8.72
CA ALA A 331 -17.38 3.19 -7.89
C ALA A 331 -16.49 1.95 -7.81
N ALA A 332 -15.88 1.55 -8.92
CA ALA A 332 -14.97 0.41 -8.98
C ALA A 332 -13.66 0.71 -8.21
N LEU A 333 -13.11 1.93 -8.31
CA LEU A 333 -11.94 2.33 -7.54
C LEU A 333 -12.20 2.24 -6.04
N VAL A 334 -13.35 2.71 -5.56
CA VAL A 334 -13.75 2.62 -4.14
C VAL A 334 -13.98 1.16 -3.74
N LEU A 335 -14.69 0.38 -4.55
CA LEU A 335 -15.02 -1.02 -4.26
C LEU A 335 -13.78 -1.90 -4.14
N PHE A 336 -12.82 -1.72 -5.02
CA PHE A 336 -11.57 -2.51 -5.03
C PHE A 336 -10.48 -1.90 -4.15
N ARG A 337 -10.75 -0.79 -3.45
CA ARG A 337 -9.76 -0.03 -2.69
C ARG A 337 -8.51 0.23 -3.51
N ALA A 338 -8.70 0.64 -4.76
CA ALA A 338 -7.60 0.86 -5.68
C ALA A 338 -6.92 2.19 -5.37
N THR A 339 -5.59 2.16 -5.29
CA THR A 339 -4.79 3.36 -5.02
C THR A 339 -4.79 4.29 -6.24
N LEU A 340 -5.31 5.50 -6.08
CA LEU A 340 -5.27 6.55 -7.10
C LEU A 340 -3.89 7.22 -7.10
N THR A 341 -3.24 7.23 -8.26
CA THR A 341 -1.92 7.82 -8.49
C THR A 341 -2.00 8.93 -9.53
N LEU A 342 -0.95 9.76 -9.67
CA LEU A 342 -0.92 10.80 -10.70
C LEU A 342 -1.05 10.22 -12.13
N PRO A 343 -0.35 9.14 -12.52
CA PRO A 343 -0.65 8.44 -13.76
C PRO A 343 -2.06 7.83 -13.80
N GLY A 344 -2.62 7.42 -12.65
CA GLY A 344 -4.00 6.96 -12.57
C GLY A 344 -5.02 8.04 -12.94
N ILE A 345 -4.78 9.29 -12.53
CA ILE A 345 -5.56 10.45 -12.99
C ILE A 345 -5.46 10.60 -14.51
N ALA A 346 -4.28 10.46 -15.10
CA ALA A 346 -4.10 10.47 -16.55
C ALA A 346 -4.89 9.32 -17.23
N GLY A 347 -4.96 8.14 -16.60
CA GLY A 347 -5.78 7.01 -17.04
C GLY A 347 -7.28 7.36 -17.06
N ILE A 348 -7.78 8.06 -16.06
CA ILE A 348 -9.18 8.56 -16.04
C ILE A 348 -9.42 9.51 -17.21
N ILE A 349 -8.53 10.48 -17.45
CA ILE A 349 -8.65 11.42 -18.57
C ILE A 349 -8.64 10.69 -19.91
N LEU A 350 -7.76 9.72 -20.08
CA LEU A 350 -7.70 8.89 -21.28
C LEU A 350 -9.01 8.09 -21.48
N THR A 351 -9.57 7.56 -20.40
CA THR A 351 -10.84 6.82 -20.44
C THR A 351 -12.01 7.69 -20.90
N ILE A 352 -12.04 8.98 -20.54
CA ILE A 352 -13.03 9.93 -21.03
C ILE A 352 -13.00 9.97 -22.57
N GLY A 353 -11.79 10.10 -23.14
CA GLY A 353 -11.61 10.09 -24.61
C GLY A 353 -12.06 8.77 -25.26
N MET A 354 -11.63 7.63 -24.72
CA MET A 354 -11.96 6.30 -25.26
C MET A 354 -13.47 5.98 -25.19
N THR A 355 -14.17 6.47 -24.15
CA THR A 355 -15.63 6.31 -24.06
C THR A 355 -16.36 7.01 -25.19
N VAL A 356 -15.90 8.19 -25.54
CA VAL A 356 -16.44 8.96 -26.66
C VAL A 356 -16.11 8.29 -27.99
N ASP A 357 -14.86 7.86 -28.18
CA ASP A 357 -14.39 7.22 -29.40
C ASP A 357 -15.19 5.96 -29.76
N ALA A 358 -15.46 5.10 -28.78
CA ALA A 358 -16.30 3.91 -28.96
C ALA A 358 -17.70 4.27 -29.47
N ASN A 359 -18.32 5.33 -28.93
CA ASN A 359 -19.65 5.78 -29.38
C ASN A 359 -19.60 6.44 -30.78
N VAL A 360 -18.55 7.20 -31.06
CA VAL A 360 -18.36 7.84 -32.38
C VAL A 360 -18.24 6.81 -33.49
N ILE A 361 -17.46 5.76 -33.31
CA ILE A 361 -17.33 4.66 -34.26
C ILE A 361 -18.71 4.05 -34.58
N ILE A 362 -19.51 3.77 -33.55
CA ILE A 362 -20.88 3.23 -33.71
C ILE A 362 -21.75 4.25 -34.49
N PHE A 363 -21.70 5.52 -34.16
CA PHE A 363 -22.56 6.54 -34.76
C PHE A 363 -22.22 6.82 -36.22
N GLU A 364 -20.94 6.85 -36.57
CA GLU A 364 -20.54 6.98 -37.97
C GLU A 364 -21.00 5.75 -38.76
N ARG A 365 -20.94 4.56 -38.20
CA ARG A 365 -21.48 3.36 -38.84
C ARG A 365 -23.00 3.40 -38.99
N ILE A 366 -23.74 3.90 -38.00
CA ILE A 366 -25.18 4.11 -38.09
C ILE A 366 -25.51 5.11 -39.22
N LYS A 367 -24.74 6.20 -39.32
CA LYS A 367 -24.92 7.17 -40.41
C LYS A 367 -24.67 6.57 -41.78
N GLU A 368 -23.64 5.73 -41.92
CA GLU A 368 -23.37 5.00 -43.17
C GLU A 368 -24.54 4.10 -43.55
N GLU A 369 -25.03 3.28 -42.63
CA GLU A 369 -26.16 2.37 -42.86
C GLU A 369 -27.47 3.13 -43.18
N ARG A 370 -27.64 4.32 -42.60
CA ARG A 370 -28.77 5.24 -42.97
C ARG A 370 -28.65 5.76 -44.40
N ARG A 371 -27.43 6.08 -44.85
CA ARG A 371 -27.20 6.54 -46.24
C ARG A 371 -27.52 5.48 -47.29
N THR A 372 -27.47 4.17 -46.92
CA THR A 372 -27.88 3.05 -47.80
C THR A 372 -29.39 2.88 -47.91
N GLY A 373 -30.22 3.77 -47.32
CA GLY A 373 -31.67 3.75 -47.37
C GLY A 373 -32.34 2.85 -46.33
N ARG A 374 -31.64 2.33 -45.36
CA ARG A 374 -32.23 1.53 -44.27
C ARG A 374 -33.09 2.40 -43.35
N SER A 375 -34.16 1.78 -42.79
CA SER A 375 -34.92 2.46 -41.73
C SER A 375 -34.04 2.75 -40.53
N THR A 376 -34.40 3.75 -39.72
CA THR A 376 -33.59 4.20 -38.60
C THR A 376 -33.23 3.07 -37.62
N LEU A 377 -34.22 2.30 -37.21
CA LEU A 377 -33.99 1.17 -36.27
C LEU A 377 -33.12 0.06 -36.89
N ALA A 378 -33.32 -0.22 -38.20
CA ALA A 378 -32.47 -1.20 -38.90
C ALA A 378 -31.02 -0.69 -39.03
N ALA A 379 -30.81 0.59 -39.29
CA ALA A 379 -29.49 1.20 -39.35
C ALA A 379 -28.77 1.22 -37.98
N VAL A 380 -29.49 1.51 -36.89
CA VAL A 380 -28.96 1.41 -35.51
C VAL A 380 -28.47 -0.02 -35.23
N ARG A 381 -29.31 -1.02 -35.46
CA ARG A 381 -28.93 -2.43 -35.24
C ARG A 381 -27.73 -2.86 -36.06
N ALA A 382 -27.73 -2.52 -37.34
CA ALA A 382 -26.61 -2.83 -38.24
C ALA A 382 -25.32 -2.06 -37.85
N GLY A 383 -25.43 -0.84 -37.39
CA GLY A 383 -24.31 -0.04 -36.90
C GLY A 383 -23.62 -0.68 -35.69
N PHE A 384 -24.38 -1.09 -34.68
CA PHE A 384 -23.84 -1.81 -33.53
C PHE A 384 -23.22 -3.16 -33.90
N GLU A 385 -23.90 -3.96 -34.74
CA GLU A 385 -23.40 -5.26 -35.13
C GLU A 385 -22.09 -5.18 -35.92
N LYS A 386 -22.01 -4.25 -36.88
CA LYS A 386 -20.82 -4.10 -37.72
C LYS A 386 -19.64 -3.39 -37.05
N SER A 387 -19.90 -2.58 -36.01
CA SER A 387 -18.86 -1.91 -35.24
C SER A 387 -18.27 -2.79 -34.14
N LEU A 388 -18.98 -3.88 -33.74
CA LEU A 388 -18.62 -4.69 -32.58
C LEU A 388 -17.22 -5.30 -32.69
N SER A 389 -16.87 -5.85 -33.85
CA SER A 389 -15.54 -6.47 -34.05
C SER A 389 -14.42 -5.45 -33.86
N ALA A 390 -14.53 -4.29 -34.55
CA ALA A 390 -13.50 -3.25 -34.45
C ALA A 390 -13.36 -2.69 -33.02
N LEU A 391 -14.48 -2.53 -32.32
CA LEU A 391 -14.48 -2.07 -30.93
C LEU A 391 -13.83 -3.10 -29.99
N LEU A 392 -14.13 -4.39 -30.17
CA LEU A 392 -13.54 -5.44 -29.34
C LEU A 392 -12.04 -5.55 -29.61
N ASP A 393 -11.62 -5.56 -30.87
CA ASP A 393 -10.21 -5.72 -31.24
C ASP A 393 -9.35 -4.58 -30.66
N ALA A 394 -9.79 -3.32 -30.77
CA ALA A 394 -9.10 -2.18 -30.23
C ALA A 394 -9.01 -2.21 -28.69
N ASN A 395 -10.12 -2.54 -28.01
CA ASN A 395 -10.18 -2.54 -26.57
C ASN A 395 -9.48 -3.75 -25.94
N VAL A 396 -9.51 -4.93 -26.58
CA VAL A 396 -8.75 -6.12 -26.14
C VAL A 396 -7.25 -5.82 -26.13
N THR A 397 -6.73 -5.15 -27.14
CA THR A 397 -5.32 -4.74 -27.19
C THR A 397 -4.96 -3.81 -26.02
N THR A 398 -5.83 -2.86 -25.71
CA THR A 398 -5.64 -1.94 -24.58
C THR A 398 -5.73 -2.67 -23.23
N LEU A 399 -6.67 -3.62 -23.09
CA LEU A 399 -6.79 -4.44 -21.89
C LEU A 399 -5.58 -5.35 -21.66
N LEU A 400 -5.02 -5.93 -22.73
CA LEU A 400 -3.78 -6.70 -22.63
C LEU A 400 -2.61 -5.83 -22.16
N THR A 401 -2.52 -4.61 -22.68
CA THR A 401 -1.51 -3.63 -22.23
C THR A 401 -1.71 -3.29 -20.76
N ALA A 402 -2.94 -2.99 -20.34
CA ALA A 402 -3.26 -2.72 -18.94
C ALA A 402 -2.93 -3.91 -18.02
N LEU A 403 -3.21 -5.14 -18.48
CA LEU A 403 -2.87 -6.36 -17.74
C LEU A 403 -1.36 -6.52 -17.56
N ILE A 404 -0.58 -6.32 -18.61
CA ILE A 404 0.89 -6.37 -18.53
C ILE A 404 1.42 -5.32 -17.55
N LEU A 405 0.93 -4.08 -17.64
CA LEU A 405 1.31 -3.02 -16.72
C LEU A 405 0.88 -3.30 -15.26
N LEU A 406 -0.23 -4.00 -15.05
CA LEU A 406 -0.68 -4.42 -13.74
C LEU A 406 0.24 -5.49 -13.12
N LEU A 407 0.69 -6.45 -13.93
CA LEU A 407 1.53 -7.56 -13.47
C LEU A 407 2.99 -7.14 -13.23
N VAL A 408 3.55 -6.34 -14.16
CA VAL A 408 4.97 -5.98 -14.14
C VAL A 408 5.21 -4.60 -13.50
N GLY A 409 4.22 -3.72 -13.54
CA GLY A 409 4.34 -2.34 -13.05
C GLY A 409 4.53 -2.22 -11.55
N THR A 410 5.12 -1.12 -11.12
CA THR A 410 5.29 -0.73 -9.71
C THR A 410 4.43 0.48 -9.38
N GLY A 411 4.02 0.64 -8.13
CA GLY A 411 3.36 1.81 -7.56
C GLY A 411 2.51 2.64 -8.53
N PRO A 412 3.02 3.78 -9.00
CA PRO A 412 2.28 4.68 -9.89
C PRO A 412 1.79 4.04 -11.19
N ILE A 413 2.59 3.14 -11.78
CA ILE A 413 2.23 2.45 -13.04
C ILE A 413 1.05 1.49 -12.82
N LYS A 414 0.99 0.82 -11.66
CA LYS A 414 -0.16 -0.03 -11.32
C LYS A 414 -1.44 0.77 -11.19
N GLY A 415 -1.39 1.95 -10.56
CA GLY A 415 -2.54 2.85 -10.46
C GLY A 415 -3.09 3.22 -11.84
N PHE A 416 -2.20 3.57 -12.79
CA PHE A 416 -2.59 3.81 -14.19
C PHE A 416 -3.23 2.56 -14.84
N ALA A 417 -2.62 1.38 -14.67
CA ALA A 417 -3.12 0.14 -15.26
C ALA A 417 -4.53 -0.22 -14.76
N VAL A 418 -4.79 -0.03 -13.46
CA VAL A 418 -6.10 -0.27 -12.84
C VAL A 418 -7.14 0.69 -13.38
N THR A 419 -6.87 2.00 -13.38
CA THR A 419 -7.82 3.00 -13.89
C THR A 419 -8.12 2.81 -15.36
N LEU A 420 -7.08 2.53 -16.18
CA LEU A 420 -7.22 2.23 -17.60
C LEU A 420 -8.07 0.97 -17.83
N GLY A 421 -7.75 -0.12 -17.13
CA GLY A 421 -8.47 -1.40 -17.27
C GLY A 421 -9.96 -1.28 -16.92
N ILE A 422 -10.27 -0.68 -15.76
CA ILE A 422 -11.66 -0.41 -15.34
C ILE A 422 -12.35 0.50 -16.35
N GLY A 423 -11.66 1.56 -16.79
CA GLY A 423 -12.21 2.52 -17.73
C GLY A 423 -12.56 1.92 -19.08
N VAL A 424 -11.71 1.05 -19.63
CA VAL A 424 -11.97 0.34 -20.90
C VAL A 424 -13.15 -0.61 -20.79
N VAL A 425 -13.21 -1.42 -19.72
CA VAL A 425 -14.35 -2.33 -19.49
C VAL A 425 -15.64 -1.54 -19.32
N GLY A 426 -15.62 -0.46 -18.53
CA GLY A 426 -16.76 0.42 -18.35
C GLY A 426 -17.20 1.09 -19.64
N SER A 427 -16.26 1.59 -20.46
CA SER A 427 -16.56 2.26 -21.75
C SER A 427 -17.21 1.28 -22.74
N LEU A 428 -16.72 0.06 -22.85
CA LEU A 428 -17.34 -0.99 -23.66
C LEU A 428 -18.76 -1.30 -23.20
N PHE A 429 -18.95 -1.46 -21.90
CA PHE A 429 -20.27 -1.69 -21.32
C PHE A 429 -21.22 -0.53 -21.64
N CYS A 430 -20.79 0.71 -21.42
CA CYS A 430 -21.60 1.90 -21.68
C CYS A 430 -21.93 2.05 -23.17
N ALA A 431 -20.96 1.84 -24.06
CA ALA A 431 -21.18 1.93 -25.50
C ALA A 431 -22.13 0.83 -25.99
N LEU A 432 -21.93 -0.45 -25.60
CA LEU A 432 -22.67 -1.58 -26.13
C LEU A 432 -24.03 -1.82 -25.45
N ALA A 433 -24.16 -1.45 -24.16
CA ALA A 433 -25.40 -1.65 -23.41
C ALA A 433 -26.19 -0.36 -23.24
N ALA A 434 -25.61 0.69 -22.65
CA ALA A 434 -26.33 1.91 -22.32
C ALA A 434 -26.68 2.73 -23.58
N SER A 435 -25.72 3.00 -24.47
CA SER A 435 -25.97 3.76 -25.71
C SER A 435 -26.93 3.03 -26.64
N ARG A 436 -26.81 1.70 -26.75
CA ARG A 436 -27.73 0.90 -27.53
C ARG A 436 -29.17 0.95 -27.00
N LEU A 437 -29.33 0.83 -25.68
CA LEU A 437 -30.63 0.90 -25.02
C LEU A 437 -31.32 2.26 -25.28
N LEU A 438 -30.58 3.35 -25.13
CA LEU A 438 -31.09 4.70 -25.37
C LEU A 438 -31.52 4.90 -26.83
N LEU A 439 -30.74 4.40 -27.78
CA LEU A 439 -31.05 4.54 -29.20
C LEU A 439 -32.22 3.65 -29.67
N GLU A 440 -32.31 2.40 -29.16
CA GLU A 440 -33.36 1.47 -29.58
C GLU A 440 -34.71 1.76 -28.89
N LYS A 441 -34.73 2.21 -27.63
CA LYS A 441 -35.93 2.29 -26.79
C LYS A 441 -36.42 3.70 -26.42
N ALA A 442 -35.50 4.65 -26.23
CA ALA A 442 -35.88 6.00 -25.78
C ALA A 442 -36.30 6.94 -26.93
N GLY A 443 -36.49 6.44 -28.15
CA GLY A 443 -36.91 7.25 -29.28
C GLY A 443 -35.86 8.22 -29.85
N PHE A 444 -34.65 8.24 -29.30
CA PHE A 444 -33.56 9.08 -29.76
C PHE A 444 -33.17 8.77 -31.22
N ALA A 445 -33.42 7.56 -31.69
CA ALA A 445 -33.15 7.15 -33.05
C ALA A 445 -33.97 7.96 -34.09
N GLU A 446 -35.18 8.37 -33.77
CA GLU A 446 -36.07 9.10 -34.71
C GLU A 446 -35.54 10.51 -35.08
N HIS A 447 -34.70 11.08 -34.22
CA HIS A 447 -34.16 12.42 -34.38
C HIS A 447 -32.76 12.44 -35.03
N ILE A 448 -32.31 11.29 -35.60
CA ILE A 448 -31.02 11.25 -36.32
C ILE A 448 -31.15 11.98 -37.66
N PRO A 449 -30.49 13.13 -37.88
CA PRO A 449 -30.59 13.87 -39.11
C PRO A 449 -29.96 13.12 -40.28
N VAL A 450 -30.71 12.89 -41.34
CA VAL A 450 -30.21 12.30 -42.57
C VAL A 450 -30.09 13.42 -43.62
N LYS A 451 -28.85 13.78 -43.96
CA LYS A 451 -28.63 14.40 -45.28
C LYS A 451 -28.64 13.27 -46.32
N VAL A 452 -29.80 13.02 -46.92
CA VAL A 452 -29.88 12.20 -48.13
C VAL A 452 -29.22 13.03 -49.22
N THR A 453 -27.95 12.76 -49.50
CA THR A 453 -27.34 13.21 -50.74
C THR A 453 -27.97 12.35 -51.83
N GLN A 454 -29.02 12.84 -52.47
CA GLN A 454 -29.44 12.29 -53.74
C GLN A 454 -28.26 12.51 -54.70
N THR A 455 -27.45 11.48 -54.91
CA THR A 455 -26.58 11.40 -56.08
C THR A 455 -27.47 11.18 -57.30
N PRO A 456 -27.35 11.99 -58.35
CA PRO A 456 -28.13 11.89 -59.54
C PRO A 456 -27.91 10.55 -60.26
#